data_505fd42afd0b91e5e6879474ffb2c3e1
#
_entry.id   505fd42afd0b91e5e6879474ffb2c3e1
#
_cell.length_a   1.000
_cell.length_b   1.000
_cell.length_c   1.000
_cell.angle_alpha   90.00
_cell.angle_beta   90.00
_cell.angle_gamma   90.00
#
_symmetry.space_group_name_H-M   'P 1'
#
loop_
_entity.id
_entity.type
_entity.pdbx_description
1 polymer ?
#
loop_
_entity_poly.entity_id
_entity_poly.type
_entity_poly.pdbx_seq_one_letter_code
_entity_poly.pdbx_strand_id
1 'polypeptide(L)'
;DRGFFYLNTPLITGSDCEGAGAMFQVTTLDLNQVPKTEDGAVDYSEDFFGKPTSLTVSGQLEGELGAMSLGAIYTFGPTFRAENSNTPRHLAEFWMVEPEVAFNEIGENMDLAEDFLKYLIRYALDHCQDDLEFLCQMYDKELIDRLKFVVDNDFVRLPYTEGVKILEESGHKFEYPVYWGADLQSEHERFLVEEHFKKPVILTDYPKEIKAFYMKMNDDGKTVRAMDVLFPRIGEIIGGSQREENYDKLLARIEELHIPMKDMWWYLDTRRFGTAPHSGFGLGFERLLLFVTGMTNIRDVIPFPRTPKNAEF
;
A
#
# COMPACT_ATOMS: atom_id res chain seq x y z
N ASP A 1 -14.53 4.35 -16.22
CA ASP A 1 -14.75 5.49 -17.14
C ASP A 1 -13.46 5.99 -17.81
N ARG A 2 -12.28 5.66 -17.26
CA ARG A 2 -10.96 6.10 -17.77
C ARG A 2 -10.21 5.01 -18.55
N GLY A 3 -10.87 3.92 -18.94
CA GLY A 3 -10.29 2.85 -19.76
C GLY A 3 -9.47 1.82 -18.99
N PHE A 4 -9.55 1.80 -17.66
CA PHE A 4 -8.92 0.76 -16.85
C PHE A 4 -9.74 -0.53 -16.91
N PHE A 5 -9.05 -1.66 -17.04
CA PHE A 5 -9.66 -2.98 -16.93
C PHE A 5 -9.63 -3.46 -15.48
N TYR A 6 -10.77 -3.92 -14.96
CA TYR A 6 -10.80 -4.64 -13.69
C TYR A 6 -10.16 -6.02 -13.87
N LEU A 7 -9.22 -6.35 -13.02
CA LEU A 7 -8.57 -7.65 -12.97
C LEU A 7 -8.86 -8.32 -11.63
N ASN A 8 -9.51 -9.48 -11.67
CA ASN A 8 -9.70 -10.30 -10.48
C ASN A 8 -8.45 -11.14 -10.24
N THR A 9 -7.67 -10.78 -9.22
CA THR A 9 -6.49 -11.53 -8.78
C THR A 9 -6.84 -12.53 -7.68
N PRO A 10 -6.10 -13.66 -7.55
CA PRO A 10 -6.40 -14.65 -6.53
C PRO A 10 -6.13 -14.15 -5.12
N LEU A 11 -6.99 -14.55 -4.18
CA LEU A 11 -6.82 -14.25 -2.76
C LEU A 11 -5.88 -15.25 -2.05
N ILE A 12 -5.74 -16.47 -2.60
CA ILE A 12 -4.81 -17.47 -2.11
C ILE A 12 -3.59 -17.46 -3.02
N THR A 13 -2.43 -17.23 -2.44
CA THR A 13 -1.17 -17.12 -3.19
C THR A 13 -0.05 -17.95 -2.58
N GLY A 14 0.88 -18.38 -3.42
CA GLY A 14 2.15 -18.97 -2.99
C GLY A 14 3.31 -17.96 -2.98
N SER A 15 3.04 -16.67 -3.27
CA SER A 15 4.07 -15.63 -3.39
C SER A 15 3.78 -14.49 -2.40
N ASP A 16 4.80 -14.03 -1.70
CA ASP A 16 4.70 -12.87 -0.81
C ASP A 16 5.06 -11.60 -1.58
N CYS A 17 4.08 -10.73 -1.78
CA CYS A 17 4.26 -9.46 -2.47
C CYS A 17 5.22 -8.51 -1.72
N GLU A 18 5.21 -8.51 -0.40
CA GLU A 18 6.06 -7.62 0.40
C GLU A 18 7.42 -8.23 0.72
N GLY A 19 7.59 -9.56 0.50
CA GLY A 19 8.85 -10.28 0.69
C GLY A 19 9.21 -10.61 2.14
N ALA A 20 8.47 -10.11 3.12
CA ALA A 20 8.65 -10.37 4.54
C ALA A 20 7.35 -10.13 5.34
N GLY A 21 6.22 -10.12 4.65
CA GLY A 21 4.92 -9.84 5.25
C GLY A 21 4.44 -10.94 6.20
N ALA A 22 3.80 -10.53 7.29
CA ALA A 22 3.06 -11.46 8.14
C ALA A 22 1.77 -11.87 7.40
N MET A 23 1.79 -13.05 6.76
CA MET A 23 0.67 -13.59 6.01
C MET A 23 -0.11 -14.62 6.83
N PHE A 24 -1.43 -14.62 6.66
CA PHE A 24 -2.26 -15.73 7.15
C PHE A 24 -2.05 -16.95 6.28
N GLN A 25 -1.62 -18.07 6.88
CA GLN A 25 -1.44 -19.32 6.17
C GLN A 25 -2.80 -19.96 5.84
N VAL A 26 -2.93 -20.48 4.62
CA VAL A 26 -4.07 -21.29 4.16
C VAL A 26 -3.63 -22.72 4.07
N THR A 27 -4.26 -23.63 4.82
CA THR A 27 -3.94 -25.05 4.84
C THR A 27 -5.17 -25.90 5.12
N THR A 28 -5.19 -27.11 4.59
CA THR A 28 -6.18 -28.16 4.89
C THR A 28 -5.58 -29.28 5.73
N LEU A 29 -4.31 -29.18 6.13
CA LEU A 29 -3.65 -30.14 7.01
C LEU A 29 -4.28 -30.11 8.42
N ASP A 30 -4.40 -31.27 9.05
CA ASP A 30 -4.80 -31.35 10.45
C ASP A 30 -3.67 -30.83 11.35
N LEU A 31 -3.90 -29.69 11.99
CA LEU A 31 -2.92 -29.05 12.87
C LEU A 31 -2.56 -29.89 14.11
N ASN A 32 -3.37 -30.93 14.46
CA ASN A 32 -3.05 -31.87 15.54
C ASN A 32 -2.13 -33.01 15.07
N GLN A 33 -2.08 -33.26 13.76
CA GLN A 33 -1.30 -34.37 13.15
C GLN A 33 -0.64 -33.90 11.86
N VAL A 34 0.17 -32.85 11.96
CA VAL A 34 0.85 -32.26 10.81
C VAL A 34 1.86 -33.26 10.23
N PRO A 35 1.76 -33.65 8.93
CA PRO A 35 2.75 -34.50 8.30
C PRO A 35 4.12 -33.85 8.27
N LYS A 36 5.17 -34.65 8.40
CA LYS A 36 6.56 -34.17 8.48
C LYS A 36 7.43 -34.84 7.42
N THR A 37 8.32 -34.03 6.86
CA THR A 37 9.44 -34.53 6.03
C THR A 37 10.51 -35.18 6.91
N GLU A 38 11.49 -35.88 6.28
CA GLU A 38 12.57 -36.56 6.99
C GLU A 38 13.41 -35.65 7.89
N ASP A 39 13.55 -34.38 7.52
CA ASP A 39 14.24 -33.33 8.30
C ASP A 39 13.38 -32.66 9.37
N GLY A 40 12.11 -33.12 9.51
CA GLY A 40 11.19 -32.63 10.55
C GLY A 40 10.39 -31.36 10.18
N ALA A 41 10.56 -30.84 8.97
CA ALA A 41 9.73 -29.73 8.47
C ALA A 41 8.29 -30.20 8.17
N VAL A 42 7.37 -29.26 7.94
CA VAL A 42 6.01 -29.57 7.48
C VAL A 42 6.07 -30.13 6.06
N ASP A 43 5.45 -31.27 5.83
CA ASP A 43 5.30 -31.83 4.49
C ASP A 43 4.05 -31.27 3.80
N TYR A 44 4.23 -30.18 3.08
CA TYR A 44 3.16 -29.54 2.31
C TYR A 44 2.78 -30.29 1.02
N SER A 45 3.50 -31.36 0.63
CA SER A 45 3.08 -32.18 -0.52
C SER A 45 1.73 -32.86 -0.27
N GLU A 46 1.37 -33.04 1.00
CA GLU A 46 0.08 -33.56 1.45
C GLU A 46 -1.03 -32.51 1.58
N ASP A 47 -0.70 -31.22 1.48
CA ASP A 47 -1.68 -30.14 1.56
C ASP A 47 -2.42 -29.93 0.22
N PHE A 48 -3.55 -29.24 0.26
CA PHE A 48 -4.45 -29.06 -0.90
C PHE A 48 -3.73 -28.56 -2.16
N PHE A 49 -2.84 -27.59 -2.03
CA PHE A 49 -2.07 -27.02 -3.15
C PHE A 49 -0.70 -27.68 -3.38
N GLY A 50 -0.33 -28.67 -2.56
CA GLY A 50 0.98 -29.34 -2.63
C GLY A 50 2.17 -28.43 -2.30
N LYS A 51 1.94 -27.27 -1.73
CA LYS A 51 2.93 -26.27 -1.30
C LYS A 51 2.35 -25.32 -0.27
N PRO A 52 3.19 -24.58 0.48
CA PRO A 52 2.70 -23.51 1.37
C PRO A 52 1.92 -22.46 0.58
N THR A 53 0.76 -22.08 1.08
CA THR A 53 -0.06 -21.00 0.54
C THR A 53 -0.57 -20.09 1.65
N SER A 54 -0.87 -18.85 1.29
CA SER A 54 -1.31 -17.82 2.22
C SER A 54 -2.42 -16.96 1.62
N LEU A 55 -3.11 -16.21 2.47
CA LEU A 55 -3.97 -15.12 2.01
C LEU A 55 -3.11 -13.95 1.54
N THR A 56 -3.48 -13.36 0.42
CA THR A 56 -2.70 -12.29 -0.22
C THR A 56 -2.67 -10.99 0.60
N VAL A 57 -1.56 -10.29 0.56
CA VAL A 57 -1.41 -8.93 1.12
C VAL A 57 -1.69 -7.84 0.07
N SER A 58 -1.71 -8.20 -1.23
CA SER A 58 -1.92 -7.28 -2.36
C SER A 58 -2.14 -8.07 -3.65
N GLY A 59 -2.93 -7.54 -4.57
CA GLY A 59 -3.07 -8.06 -5.93
C GLY A 59 -2.03 -7.52 -6.92
N GLN A 60 -1.01 -6.80 -6.44
CA GLN A 60 -0.05 -6.07 -7.27
C GLN A 60 0.75 -6.97 -8.20
N LEU A 61 1.34 -8.06 -7.72
CA LEU A 61 2.27 -8.87 -8.54
C LEU A 61 1.56 -9.45 -9.78
N GLU A 62 0.36 -9.98 -9.59
CA GLU A 62 -0.50 -10.46 -10.68
C GLU A 62 -1.05 -9.27 -11.50
N GLY A 63 -1.32 -8.14 -10.85
CA GLY A 63 -1.74 -6.90 -11.48
C GLY A 63 -0.73 -6.38 -12.50
N GLU A 64 0.56 -6.46 -12.19
CA GLU A 64 1.64 -6.06 -13.12
C GLU A 64 1.64 -6.89 -14.41
N LEU A 65 1.35 -8.22 -14.34
CA LEU A 65 1.17 -9.04 -15.55
C LEU A 65 -0.01 -8.54 -16.39
N GLY A 66 -1.11 -8.19 -15.71
CA GLY A 66 -2.28 -7.61 -16.35
C GLY A 66 -1.96 -6.32 -17.06
N ALA A 67 -1.22 -5.42 -16.41
CA ALA A 67 -0.81 -4.15 -17.00
C ALA A 67 0.09 -4.33 -18.24
N MET A 68 1.04 -5.27 -18.18
CA MET A 68 1.89 -5.60 -19.34
C MET A 68 1.09 -6.11 -20.56
N SER A 69 -0.09 -6.66 -20.34
CA SER A 69 -0.94 -7.22 -21.40
C SER A 69 -2.03 -6.26 -21.87
N LEU A 70 -2.63 -5.49 -20.96
CA LEU A 70 -3.83 -4.68 -21.18
C LEU A 70 -3.58 -3.16 -21.11
N GLY A 71 -2.40 -2.74 -20.70
CA GLY A 71 -1.99 -1.35 -20.57
C GLY A 71 -2.33 -0.72 -19.23
N ALA A 72 -3.58 -0.61 -18.88
CA ALA A 72 -4.02 -0.06 -17.59
C ALA A 72 -5.06 -0.98 -16.94
N ILE A 73 -4.77 -1.45 -15.74
CA ILE A 73 -5.65 -2.32 -14.97
C ILE A 73 -5.87 -1.78 -13.56
N TYR A 74 -6.83 -2.30 -12.86
CA TYR A 74 -6.93 -2.15 -11.41
C TYR A 74 -7.46 -3.44 -10.78
N THR A 75 -7.01 -3.72 -9.55
CA THR A 75 -7.65 -4.70 -8.67
C THR A 75 -8.54 -3.96 -7.69
N PHE A 76 -9.60 -4.59 -7.23
CA PHE A 76 -10.42 -4.14 -6.11
C PHE A 76 -10.92 -5.37 -5.36
N GLY A 77 -10.36 -5.61 -4.20
CA GLY A 77 -10.65 -6.81 -3.45
C GLY A 77 -10.07 -6.81 -2.04
N PRO A 78 -10.44 -7.81 -1.23
CA PRO A 78 -9.92 -7.96 0.11
C PRO A 78 -8.42 -8.31 0.09
N THR A 79 -7.70 -7.75 1.04
CA THR A 79 -6.30 -8.05 1.34
C THR A 79 -6.16 -8.35 2.83
N PHE A 80 -5.12 -9.09 3.20
CA PHE A 80 -4.99 -9.66 4.53
C PHE A 80 -3.58 -9.43 5.08
N ARG A 81 -3.49 -8.97 6.34
CA ARG A 81 -2.21 -8.80 7.03
C ARG A 81 -2.29 -9.38 8.43
N ALA A 82 -1.42 -10.33 8.74
CA ALA A 82 -1.36 -11.01 10.05
C ALA A 82 -0.48 -10.27 11.06
N GLU A 83 -0.25 -8.98 10.84
CA GLU A 83 0.52 -8.14 11.76
C GLU A 83 -0.20 -7.98 13.10
N ASN A 84 0.55 -8.10 14.19
CA ASN A 84 0.01 -7.87 15.53
C ASN A 84 -0.04 -6.36 15.85
N SER A 85 -0.70 -5.59 14.97
CA SER A 85 -0.88 -4.14 15.09
C SER A 85 -2.29 -3.83 15.56
N ASN A 86 -2.41 -3.25 16.75
CA ASN A 86 -3.69 -2.91 17.37
C ASN A 86 -3.86 -1.39 17.46
N THR A 87 -3.80 -0.70 16.33
CA THR A 87 -3.96 0.75 16.23
C THR A 87 -5.33 1.12 15.63
N PRO A 88 -5.79 2.37 15.76
CA PRO A 88 -7.03 2.84 15.13
C PRO A 88 -7.03 2.84 13.60
N ARG A 89 -5.91 2.50 12.95
CA ARG A 89 -5.72 2.55 11.48
C ARG A 89 -5.36 1.21 10.85
N HIS A 90 -5.35 0.11 11.62
CA HIS A 90 -4.99 -1.22 11.13
C HIS A 90 -6.13 -2.22 11.30
N LEU A 91 -6.39 -2.98 10.25
CA LEU A 91 -7.26 -4.15 10.20
C LEU A 91 -6.45 -5.33 9.68
N ALA A 92 -6.84 -6.54 10.06
CA ALA A 92 -6.25 -7.78 9.53
C ALA A 92 -6.84 -8.17 8.18
N GLU A 93 -8.04 -7.70 7.86
CA GLU A 93 -8.74 -7.86 6.59
C GLU A 93 -9.32 -6.49 6.19
N PHE A 94 -9.00 -6.02 4.98
CA PHE A 94 -9.45 -4.74 4.45
C PHE A 94 -9.45 -4.77 2.92
N TRP A 95 -10.05 -3.79 2.28
CA TRP A 95 -10.13 -3.72 0.83
C TRP A 95 -9.10 -2.73 0.26
N MET A 96 -8.51 -3.10 -0.88
CA MET A 96 -7.62 -2.20 -1.61
C MET A 96 -8.10 -1.98 -3.04
N VAL A 97 -7.92 -0.76 -3.52
CA VAL A 97 -7.97 -0.41 -4.94
C VAL A 97 -6.53 -0.22 -5.41
N GLU A 98 -6.09 -1.04 -6.37
CA GLU A 98 -4.69 -1.10 -6.77
C GLU A 98 -4.57 -0.99 -8.30
N PRO A 99 -4.44 0.21 -8.86
CA PRO A 99 -4.14 0.39 -10.28
C PRO A 99 -2.68 0.07 -10.59
N GLU A 100 -2.47 -0.56 -11.75
CA GLU A 100 -1.15 -0.76 -12.38
C GLU A 100 -1.21 -0.31 -13.84
N VAL A 101 -0.25 0.51 -14.25
CA VAL A 101 -0.27 1.15 -15.57
C VAL A 101 1.06 0.98 -16.28
N ALA A 102 1.01 0.35 -17.46
CA ALA A 102 2.16 0.23 -18.35
C ALA A 102 2.52 1.59 -18.96
N PHE A 103 3.82 1.81 -19.19
CA PHE A 103 4.42 3.02 -19.75
C PHE A 103 4.34 4.26 -18.86
N ASN A 104 3.84 4.13 -17.62
CA ASN A 104 3.88 5.20 -16.63
C ASN A 104 5.14 5.10 -15.78
N GLU A 105 5.80 6.23 -15.59
CA GLU A 105 6.87 6.40 -14.59
C GLU A 105 6.32 7.00 -13.30
N ILE A 106 7.19 7.34 -12.36
CA ILE A 106 6.76 7.84 -11.04
C ILE A 106 6.00 9.17 -11.14
N GLY A 107 6.32 10.03 -12.10
CA GLY A 107 5.65 11.31 -12.32
C GLY A 107 4.17 11.13 -12.65
N GLU A 108 3.89 10.31 -13.68
CA GLU A 108 2.52 10.00 -14.09
C GLU A 108 1.75 9.23 -13.02
N ASN A 109 2.46 8.41 -12.21
CA ASN A 109 1.83 7.70 -11.10
C ASN A 109 1.37 8.67 -9.99
N MET A 110 2.18 9.69 -9.68
CA MET A 110 1.79 10.76 -8.75
C MET A 110 0.58 11.55 -9.27
N ASP A 111 0.58 11.90 -10.57
CA ASP A 111 -0.54 12.62 -11.20
C ASP A 111 -1.83 11.80 -11.12
N LEU A 112 -1.74 10.49 -11.41
CA LEU A 112 -2.89 9.58 -11.34
C LEU A 112 -3.42 9.45 -9.91
N ALA A 113 -2.54 9.32 -8.91
CA ALA A 113 -2.94 9.20 -7.50
C ALA A 113 -3.65 10.46 -6.99
N GLU A 114 -3.11 11.64 -7.32
CA GLU A 114 -3.71 12.93 -6.97
C GLU A 114 -5.09 13.10 -7.62
N ASP A 115 -5.19 12.86 -8.93
CA ASP A 115 -6.45 12.98 -9.66
C ASP A 115 -7.50 11.96 -9.18
N PHE A 116 -7.08 10.72 -8.88
CA PHE A 116 -7.96 9.67 -8.35
C PHE A 116 -8.55 10.06 -6.98
N LEU A 117 -7.72 10.51 -6.04
CA LEU A 117 -8.18 10.94 -4.72
C LEU A 117 -9.10 12.15 -4.81
N LYS A 118 -8.74 13.16 -5.61
CA LYS A 118 -9.59 14.34 -5.84
C LYS A 118 -10.94 13.96 -6.46
N TYR A 119 -10.94 13.03 -7.42
CA TYR A 119 -12.17 12.53 -8.03
C TYR A 119 -13.09 11.87 -7.00
N LEU A 120 -12.56 10.96 -6.17
CA LEU A 120 -13.34 10.26 -5.15
C LEU A 120 -13.92 11.20 -4.09
N ILE A 121 -13.14 12.17 -3.65
CA ILE A 121 -13.58 13.16 -2.65
C ILE A 121 -14.64 14.11 -3.26
N ARG A 122 -14.45 14.56 -4.51
CA ARG A 122 -15.49 15.34 -5.22
C ARG A 122 -16.78 14.55 -5.35
N TYR A 123 -16.67 13.28 -5.72
CA TYR A 123 -17.85 12.41 -5.81
C TYR A 123 -18.62 12.36 -4.48
N ALA A 124 -17.93 12.20 -3.36
CA ALA A 124 -18.56 12.22 -2.04
C ALA A 124 -19.21 13.58 -1.74
N LEU A 125 -18.53 14.69 -2.02
CA LEU A 125 -19.05 16.05 -1.84
C LEU A 125 -20.32 16.32 -2.69
N ASP A 126 -20.35 15.79 -3.91
CA ASP A 126 -21.42 16.04 -4.87
C ASP A 126 -22.63 15.10 -4.69
N HIS A 127 -22.42 13.87 -4.22
CA HIS A 127 -23.44 12.83 -4.22
C HIS A 127 -23.83 12.28 -2.83
N CYS A 128 -23.07 12.62 -1.78
CA CYS A 128 -23.32 12.14 -0.42
C CYS A 128 -23.51 13.32 0.56
N GLN A 129 -24.15 14.40 0.13
CA GLN A 129 -24.28 15.65 0.90
C GLN A 129 -24.99 15.44 2.24
N ASP A 130 -26.14 14.74 2.24
CA ASP A 130 -26.92 14.52 3.47
C ASP A 130 -26.11 13.71 4.50
N ASP A 131 -25.37 12.71 4.06
CA ASP A 131 -24.50 11.90 4.92
C ASP A 131 -23.32 12.74 5.47
N LEU A 132 -22.68 13.55 4.62
CA LEU A 132 -21.58 14.43 5.03
C LEU A 132 -22.03 15.51 5.99
N GLU A 133 -23.21 16.09 5.80
CA GLU A 133 -23.79 17.06 6.73
C GLU A 133 -24.08 16.43 8.09
N PHE A 134 -24.67 15.22 8.09
CA PHE A 134 -24.89 14.47 9.33
C PHE A 134 -23.57 14.19 10.06
N LEU A 135 -22.57 13.66 9.36
CA LEU A 135 -21.25 13.35 9.93
C LEU A 135 -20.54 14.60 10.43
N CYS A 136 -20.64 15.72 9.68
CA CYS A 136 -20.10 17.00 10.09
C CYS A 136 -20.74 17.54 11.39
N GLN A 137 -22.03 17.38 11.54
CA GLN A 137 -22.73 17.83 12.75
C GLN A 137 -22.45 16.94 13.96
N MET A 138 -22.38 15.62 13.77
CA MET A 138 -22.33 14.65 14.86
C MET A 138 -20.90 14.29 15.30
N TYR A 139 -19.94 14.28 14.38
CA TYR A 139 -18.61 13.72 14.64
C TYR A 139 -17.45 14.68 14.38
N ASP A 140 -17.44 15.40 13.25
CA ASP A 140 -16.31 16.23 12.86
C ASP A 140 -16.76 17.52 12.15
N LYS A 141 -16.85 18.61 12.88
CA LYS A 141 -17.32 19.91 12.39
C LYS A 141 -16.50 20.49 11.25
N GLU A 142 -15.24 20.06 11.10
CA GLU A 142 -14.32 20.53 10.06
C GLU A 142 -14.30 19.59 8.83
N LEU A 143 -15.12 18.54 8.82
CA LEU A 143 -15.08 17.50 7.81
C LEU A 143 -15.19 18.06 6.38
N ILE A 144 -16.24 18.79 6.10
CA ILE A 144 -16.53 19.30 4.74
C ILE A 144 -15.45 20.29 4.29
N ASP A 145 -14.98 21.16 5.17
CA ASP A 145 -13.92 22.12 4.87
C ASP A 145 -12.60 21.39 4.56
N ARG A 146 -12.28 20.33 5.29
CA ARG A 146 -11.10 19.50 5.05
C ARG A 146 -11.19 18.74 3.72
N LEU A 147 -12.36 18.20 3.36
CA LEU A 147 -12.56 17.55 2.06
C LEU A 147 -12.37 18.55 0.91
N LYS A 148 -12.97 19.74 1.01
CA LYS A 148 -12.78 20.80 0.02
C LYS A 148 -11.33 21.25 -0.07
N PHE A 149 -10.65 21.39 1.07
CA PHE A 149 -9.23 21.74 1.12
C PHE A 149 -8.35 20.80 0.29
N VAL A 150 -8.57 19.48 0.40
CA VAL A 150 -7.82 18.51 -0.38
C VAL A 150 -8.11 18.62 -1.89
N VAL A 151 -9.38 18.84 -2.24
CA VAL A 151 -9.80 18.96 -3.65
C VAL A 151 -9.25 20.21 -4.32
N ASP A 152 -9.20 21.31 -3.58
CA ASP A 152 -8.88 22.64 -4.11
C ASP A 152 -7.37 22.96 -4.12
N ASN A 153 -6.53 22.11 -3.50
CA ASN A 153 -5.10 22.32 -3.45
C ASN A 153 -4.32 21.26 -4.26
N ASP A 154 -3.26 21.69 -4.92
CA ASP A 154 -2.28 20.78 -5.51
C ASP A 154 -1.47 20.09 -4.41
N PHE A 155 -1.14 18.83 -4.60
CA PHE A 155 -0.34 18.06 -3.66
C PHE A 155 1.14 18.42 -3.81
N VAL A 156 1.80 18.65 -2.69
CA VAL A 156 3.25 18.94 -2.66
C VAL A 156 4.00 17.64 -2.97
N ARG A 157 4.94 17.69 -3.91
CA ARG A 157 5.86 16.59 -4.22
C ARG A 157 7.16 16.82 -3.49
N LEU A 158 7.50 15.94 -2.57
CA LEU A 158 8.60 16.10 -1.63
C LEU A 158 9.48 14.85 -1.64
N PRO A 159 10.79 14.95 -1.99
CA PRO A 159 11.72 13.85 -1.76
C PRO A 159 11.89 13.56 -0.27
N TYR A 160 11.97 12.28 0.10
CA TYR A 160 12.16 11.82 1.48
C TYR A 160 13.35 12.52 2.17
N THR A 161 14.46 12.68 1.47
CA THR A 161 15.67 13.36 2.02
C THR A 161 15.35 14.79 2.45
N GLU A 162 14.56 15.54 1.67
CA GLU A 162 14.14 16.89 2.04
C GLU A 162 13.11 16.86 3.18
N GLY A 163 12.21 15.89 3.17
CA GLY A 163 11.25 15.68 4.24
C GLY A 163 11.92 15.44 5.60
N VAL A 164 12.91 14.55 5.65
CA VAL A 164 13.71 14.30 6.86
C VAL A 164 14.42 15.57 7.34
N LYS A 165 15.04 16.31 6.41
CA LYS A 165 15.72 17.57 6.76
C LYS A 165 14.73 18.59 7.37
N ILE A 166 13.54 18.74 6.81
CA ILE A 166 12.50 19.63 7.35
C ILE A 166 12.13 19.20 8.79
N LEU A 167 11.97 17.90 9.02
CA LEU A 167 11.63 17.35 10.33
C LEU A 167 12.76 17.58 11.35
N GLU A 168 14.01 17.33 10.98
CA GLU A 168 15.18 17.58 11.84
C GLU A 168 15.36 19.05 12.20
N GLU A 169 15.14 19.95 11.23
CA GLU A 169 15.29 21.42 11.41
C GLU A 169 14.06 22.09 12.05
N SER A 170 12.94 21.38 12.20
CA SER A 170 11.66 21.93 12.69
C SER A 170 11.71 22.43 14.13
N GLY A 171 12.62 21.92 14.94
CA GLY A 171 12.63 22.15 16.39
C GLY A 171 11.46 21.50 17.13
N HIS A 172 10.58 20.77 16.43
CA HIS A 172 9.49 20.01 17.02
C HIS A 172 10.04 18.79 17.77
N LYS A 173 9.45 18.48 18.92
CA LYS A 173 9.87 17.34 19.73
C LYS A 173 8.97 16.14 19.40
N PHE A 174 9.48 15.26 18.54
CA PHE A 174 8.81 14.01 18.18
C PHE A 174 8.99 12.93 19.26
N GLU A 175 8.06 12.00 19.32
CA GLU A 175 8.16 10.80 20.18
C GLU A 175 9.21 9.82 19.62
N TYR A 176 9.22 9.65 18.30
CA TYR A 176 10.17 8.80 17.59
C TYR A 176 11.30 9.61 16.97
N PRO A 177 12.54 9.08 16.96
CA PRO A 177 13.69 9.82 16.43
C PRO A 177 13.58 9.99 14.91
N VAL A 178 13.98 11.17 14.43
CA VAL A 178 14.09 11.48 13.01
C VAL A 178 15.55 11.43 12.60
N TYR A 179 15.85 10.66 11.55
CA TYR A 179 17.16 10.60 10.90
C TYR A 179 16.99 10.01 9.51
N TRP A 180 17.95 10.26 8.62
CA TRP A 180 17.89 9.69 7.28
C TRP A 180 17.99 8.16 7.32
N GLY A 181 17.04 7.46 6.70
CA GLY A 181 16.89 6.00 6.75
C GLY A 181 15.86 5.52 7.78
N ALA A 182 15.31 6.41 8.61
CA ALA A 182 14.21 6.04 9.51
C ALA A 182 12.92 5.80 8.75
N ASP A 183 12.17 4.78 9.17
CA ASP A 183 10.78 4.61 8.76
C ASP A 183 9.93 5.67 9.46
N LEU A 184 9.38 6.62 8.68
CA LEU A 184 8.63 7.75 9.23
C LEU A 184 7.33 7.28 9.87
N GLN A 185 7.10 7.75 11.08
CA GLN A 185 5.88 7.46 11.83
C GLN A 185 4.80 8.51 11.52
N SER A 186 3.57 8.17 11.82
CA SER A 186 2.42 9.04 11.56
C SER A 186 2.54 10.46 12.11
N GLU A 187 3.27 10.67 13.19
CA GLU A 187 3.51 12.01 13.74
C GLU A 187 4.38 12.85 12.80
N HIS A 188 5.39 12.22 12.16
CA HIS A 188 6.26 12.86 11.17
C HIS A 188 5.47 13.24 9.91
N GLU A 189 4.70 12.30 9.39
CA GLU A 189 3.85 12.50 8.20
C GLU A 189 2.84 13.63 8.42
N ARG A 190 2.16 13.61 9.56
CA ARG A 190 1.18 14.63 9.92
C ARG A 190 1.83 16.00 10.12
N PHE A 191 3.01 16.06 10.71
CA PHE A 191 3.74 17.32 10.84
C PHE A 191 4.01 17.96 9.47
N LEU A 192 4.49 17.17 8.49
CA LEU A 192 4.73 17.66 7.13
C LEU A 192 3.44 18.22 6.51
N VAL A 193 2.33 17.52 6.65
CA VAL A 193 1.04 17.90 6.04
C VAL A 193 0.34 19.02 6.78
N GLU A 194 0.22 18.94 8.12
CA GLU A 194 -0.64 19.79 8.93
C GLU A 194 0.07 21.06 9.40
N GLU A 195 1.37 20.98 9.70
CA GLU A 195 2.13 22.08 10.30
C GLU A 195 3.01 22.79 9.28
N HIS A 196 3.80 22.03 8.50
CA HIS A 196 4.80 22.61 7.61
C HIS A 196 4.19 23.11 6.29
N PHE A 197 3.67 22.21 5.46
CA PHE A 197 3.15 22.58 4.14
C PHE A 197 1.71 23.07 4.16
N LYS A 198 0.91 22.61 5.13
CA LYS A 198 -0.54 22.85 5.21
C LYS A 198 -1.23 22.48 3.90
N LYS A 199 -0.83 21.35 3.32
CA LYS A 199 -1.33 20.76 2.07
C LYS A 199 -1.08 19.26 2.09
N PRO A 200 -1.83 18.46 1.30
CA PRO A 200 -1.46 17.06 1.06
C PRO A 200 -0.05 16.98 0.47
N VAL A 201 0.69 15.95 0.84
CA VAL A 201 2.08 15.74 0.42
C VAL A 201 2.21 14.37 -0.24
N ILE A 202 2.92 14.31 -1.36
CA ILE A 202 3.41 13.06 -1.95
C ILE A 202 4.90 12.97 -1.63
N LEU A 203 5.25 12.10 -0.70
CA LEU A 203 6.63 11.87 -0.29
C LEU A 203 7.25 10.79 -1.19
N THR A 204 8.43 11.05 -1.78
CA THR A 204 9.06 10.19 -2.78
C THR A 204 10.50 9.84 -2.46
N ASP A 205 11.10 8.95 -3.25
CA ASP A 205 12.53 8.65 -3.22
C ASP A 205 13.05 8.21 -1.84
N TYR A 206 12.40 7.20 -1.30
CA TYR A 206 12.72 6.62 0.00
C TYR A 206 14.01 5.80 -0.03
N PRO A 207 14.71 5.67 1.12
CA PRO A 207 15.80 4.71 1.27
C PRO A 207 15.35 3.29 0.90
N LYS A 208 16.18 2.58 0.12
CA LYS A 208 15.87 1.21 -0.35
C LYS A 208 15.68 0.21 0.79
N GLU A 209 16.32 0.44 1.93
CA GLU A 209 16.31 -0.46 3.08
C GLU A 209 14.95 -0.56 3.77
N ILE A 210 14.10 0.47 3.63
CA ILE A 210 12.77 0.53 4.24
C ILE A 210 11.62 0.35 3.25
N LYS A 211 11.93 -0.05 2.01
CA LYS A 211 10.92 -0.26 0.96
C LYS A 211 11.08 -1.62 0.27
N ALA A 212 10.00 -2.08 -0.37
CA ALA A 212 9.89 -3.40 -0.97
C ALA A 212 10.83 -3.64 -2.16
N PHE A 213 11.09 -4.91 -2.44
CA PHE A 213 12.08 -5.37 -3.42
C PHE A 213 11.78 -4.97 -4.88
N TYR A 214 10.52 -4.82 -5.22
CA TYR A 214 10.04 -4.55 -6.58
C TYR A 214 10.15 -3.09 -7.01
N MET A 215 10.49 -2.19 -6.09
CA MET A 215 10.54 -0.76 -6.38
C MET A 215 11.80 -0.40 -7.17
N LYS A 216 11.64 0.43 -8.21
CA LYS A 216 12.74 0.83 -9.08
C LYS A 216 13.81 1.62 -8.33
N MET A 217 15.05 1.17 -8.46
CA MET A 217 16.21 1.89 -7.92
C MET A 217 16.46 3.20 -8.65
N ASN A 218 16.74 4.26 -7.91
CA ASN A 218 17.29 5.49 -8.46
C ASN A 218 18.77 5.32 -8.83
N ASP A 219 19.29 6.22 -9.65
CA ASP A 219 20.69 6.17 -10.12
C ASP A 219 21.72 6.41 -8.99
N ASP A 220 21.28 6.92 -7.84
CA ASP A 220 22.11 7.10 -6.64
C ASP A 220 22.47 5.77 -5.95
N GLY A 221 21.79 4.68 -6.30
CA GLY A 221 21.96 3.34 -5.72
C GLY A 221 21.57 3.22 -4.23
N LYS A 222 20.92 4.23 -3.67
CA LYS A 222 20.51 4.32 -2.26
C LYS A 222 19.00 4.47 -2.08
N THR A 223 18.34 5.10 -3.01
CA THR A 223 16.91 5.38 -2.93
C THR A 223 16.13 4.63 -4.01
N VAL A 224 14.83 4.48 -3.80
CA VAL A 224 13.90 3.86 -4.73
C VAL A 224 12.76 4.82 -5.09
N ARG A 225 12.20 4.69 -6.29
CA ARG A 225 11.08 5.48 -6.80
C ARG A 225 9.76 5.07 -6.15
N ALA A 226 9.74 5.10 -4.82
CA ALA A 226 8.54 4.96 -4.02
C ALA A 226 7.76 6.27 -3.97
N MET A 227 6.48 6.19 -3.66
CA MET A 227 5.64 7.34 -3.32
C MET A 227 4.64 6.97 -2.25
N ASP A 228 4.48 7.82 -1.24
CA ASP A 228 3.40 7.73 -0.26
C ASP A 228 2.62 9.05 -0.28
N VAL A 229 1.29 8.97 -0.44
CA VAL A 229 0.42 10.15 -0.39
C VAL A 229 -0.05 10.35 1.03
N LEU A 230 0.28 11.51 1.60
CA LEU A 230 0.03 11.86 2.98
C LEU A 230 -1.11 12.86 3.09
N PHE A 231 -2.12 12.52 3.89
CA PHE A 231 -3.30 13.36 4.15
C PHE A 231 -3.35 13.85 5.60
N PRO A 232 -4.02 15.00 5.86
CA PRO A 232 -4.23 15.46 7.22
C PRO A 232 -5.04 14.43 8.02
N ARG A 233 -4.74 14.26 9.31
CA ARG A 233 -5.32 13.31 10.28
C ARG A 233 -5.07 11.83 9.98
N ILE A 234 -4.87 11.45 8.70
CA ILE A 234 -4.67 10.06 8.29
C ILE A 234 -3.19 9.68 8.24
N GLY A 235 -2.31 10.58 7.75
CA GLY A 235 -0.97 10.22 7.31
C GLY A 235 -1.05 9.53 5.95
N GLU A 236 -0.32 8.45 5.74
CA GLU A 236 -0.35 7.68 4.50
C GLU A 236 -1.75 7.15 4.17
N ILE A 237 -2.29 7.55 3.00
CA ILE A 237 -3.56 7.06 2.43
C ILE A 237 -3.33 6.19 1.19
N ILE A 238 -2.29 6.46 0.43
CA ILE A 238 -1.82 5.68 -0.72
C ILE A 238 -0.34 5.40 -0.56
N GLY A 239 0.07 4.16 -0.79
CA GLY A 239 1.45 3.75 -1.02
C GLY A 239 1.63 3.23 -2.44
N GLY A 240 2.71 3.59 -3.12
CA GLY A 240 2.97 3.17 -4.49
C GLY A 240 4.41 3.30 -4.93
N SER A 241 4.69 2.92 -6.16
CA SER A 241 6.02 3.09 -6.75
C SER A 241 6.03 2.92 -8.26
N GLN A 242 7.09 3.38 -8.90
CA GLN A 242 7.51 2.81 -10.17
C GLN A 242 8.14 1.44 -9.90
N ARG A 243 7.83 0.45 -10.74
CA ARG A 243 8.30 -0.93 -10.60
C ARG A 243 9.66 -1.11 -11.29
N GLU A 244 10.52 -1.98 -10.75
CA GLU A 244 11.79 -2.30 -11.40
C GLU A 244 11.54 -3.16 -12.64
N GLU A 245 11.80 -2.59 -13.81
CA GLU A 245 11.64 -3.28 -15.09
C GLU A 245 12.92 -4.01 -15.54
N ASN A 246 14.06 -3.73 -14.92
CA ASN A 246 15.31 -4.39 -15.27
C ASN A 246 15.44 -5.73 -14.54
N TYR A 247 15.58 -6.82 -15.31
CA TYR A 247 15.69 -8.18 -14.77
C TYR A 247 16.85 -8.34 -13.78
N ASP A 248 18.06 -7.89 -14.14
CA ASP A 248 19.26 -8.10 -13.31
C ASP A 248 19.18 -7.29 -12.00
N LYS A 249 18.63 -6.08 -12.05
CA LYS A 249 18.42 -5.24 -10.85
C LYS A 249 17.37 -5.85 -9.92
N LEU A 250 16.26 -6.32 -10.48
CA LEU A 250 15.21 -6.98 -9.70
C LEU A 250 15.73 -8.27 -9.06
N LEU A 251 16.46 -9.11 -9.82
CA LEU A 251 17.07 -10.33 -9.31
C LEU A 251 18.03 -10.02 -8.16
N ALA A 252 18.91 -9.03 -8.32
CA ALA A 252 19.86 -8.64 -7.28
C ALA A 252 19.15 -8.21 -5.98
N ARG A 253 18.01 -7.49 -6.10
CA ARG A 253 17.22 -7.11 -4.91
C ARG A 253 16.54 -8.30 -4.23
N ILE A 254 16.02 -9.25 -4.99
CA ILE A 254 15.42 -10.48 -4.46
C ILE A 254 16.49 -11.29 -3.70
N GLU A 255 17.70 -11.40 -4.25
CA GLU A 255 18.83 -12.08 -3.61
C GLU A 255 19.32 -11.33 -2.35
N GLU A 256 19.45 -9.99 -2.41
CA GLU A 256 19.84 -9.15 -1.28
C GLU A 256 18.90 -9.31 -0.08
N LEU A 257 17.60 -9.43 -0.35
CA LEU A 257 16.56 -9.60 0.67
C LEU A 257 16.27 -11.07 1.02
N HIS A 258 17.03 -12.02 0.45
CA HIS A 258 16.88 -13.46 0.70
C HIS A 258 15.47 -14.00 0.41
N ILE A 259 14.76 -13.43 -0.56
CA ILE A 259 13.42 -13.88 -0.97
C ILE A 259 13.55 -15.20 -1.74
N PRO A 260 12.76 -16.24 -1.42
CA PRO A 260 12.86 -17.54 -2.08
C PRO A 260 12.54 -17.46 -3.58
N MET A 261 13.55 -17.71 -4.42
CA MET A 261 13.46 -17.66 -5.89
C MET A 261 12.37 -18.59 -6.46
N LYS A 262 12.14 -19.74 -5.80
CA LYS A 262 11.12 -20.71 -6.22
C LYS A 262 9.69 -20.12 -6.27
N ASP A 263 9.45 -19.05 -5.52
CA ASP A 263 8.14 -18.41 -5.42
C ASP A 263 8.04 -17.15 -6.31
N MET A 264 9.18 -16.68 -6.88
CA MET A 264 9.29 -15.44 -7.67
C MET A 264 9.68 -15.65 -9.14
N TRP A 265 9.88 -16.88 -9.61
CA TRP A 265 10.35 -17.19 -10.96
C TRP A 265 9.45 -16.58 -12.05
N TRP A 266 8.14 -16.70 -11.88
CA TRP A 266 7.13 -16.20 -12.82
C TRP A 266 7.12 -14.67 -12.88
N TYR A 267 7.34 -14.01 -11.75
CA TYR A 267 7.44 -12.55 -11.66
C TYR A 267 8.71 -12.02 -12.35
N LEU A 268 9.84 -12.72 -12.19
CA LEU A 268 11.07 -12.42 -12.92
C LEU A 268 10.92 -12.66 -14.44
N ASP A 269 10.16 -13.66 -14.85
CA ASP A 269 9.90 -13.95 -16.27
C ASP A 269 9.16 -12.80 -16.98
N THR A 270 8.38 -12.00 -16.27
CA THR A 270 7.76 -10.78 -16.82
C THR A 270 8.80 -9.72 -17.24
N ARG A 271 10.04 -9.81 -16.74
CA ARG A 271 11.16 -8.96 -17.15
C ARG A 271 12.05 -9.66 -18.18
N ARG A 272 12.15 -10.98 -18.10
CA ARG A 272 12.97 -11.79 -19.03
C ARG A 272 12.41 -11.80 -20.44
N PHE A 273 11.11 -11.94 -20.60
CA PHE A 273 10.45 -12.15 -21.90
C PHE A 273 9.89 -10.86 -22.53
N GLY A 274 10.16 -9.73 -21.98
CA GLY A 274 9.75 -8.42 -22.45
C GLY A 274 9.12 -7.62 -21.34
N THR A 275 9.51 -6.37 -21.22
CA THR A 275 9.09 -5.48 -20.16
C THR A 275 8.92 -4.07 -20.68
N ALA A 276 8.22 -3.24 -19.90
CA ALA A 276 8.11 -1.81 -20.11
C ALA A 276 8.19 -1.09 -18.76
N PRO A 277 8.57 0.18 -18.70
CA PRO A 277 8.34 0.99 -17.52
C PRO A 277 6.88 0.88 -17.10
N HIS A 278 6.61 0.68 -15.84
CA HIS A 278 5.25 0.63 -15.28
C HIS A 278 5.25 1.04 -13.83
N SER A 279 4.10 1.49 -13.38
CA SER A 279 3.93 2.00 -12.03
C SER A 279 2.51 1.73 -11.54
N GLY A 280 2.35 1.78 -10.24
CA GLY A 280 1.06 1.57 -9.60
C GLY A 280 1.07 1.99 -8.15
N PHE A 281 -0.09 1.91 -7.52
CA PHE A 281 -0.25 2.23 -6.12
C PHE A 281 -1.40 1.43 -5.49
N GLY A 282 -1.45 1.39 -4.16
CA GLY A 282 -2.56 0.82 -3.40
C GLY A 282 -3.25 1.88 -2.56
N LEU A 283 -4.57 2.00 -2.70
CA LEU A 283 -5.44 2.77 -1.82
C LEU A 283 -6.19 1.83 -0.88
N GLY A 284 -5.96 1.96 0.42
CA GLY A 284 -6.79 1.30 1.43
C GLY A 284 -8.18 1.93 1.47
N PHE A 285 -9.21 1.15 1.11
CA PHE A 285 -10.58 1.67 1.00
C PHE A 285 -11.12 2.16 2.34
N GLU A 286 -10.85 1.45 3.43
CA GLU A 286 -11.29 1.86 4.77
C GLU A 286 -10.54 3.11 5.27
N ARG A 287 -9.29 3.34 4.85
CA ARG A 287 -8.58 4.61 5.13
C ARG A 287 -9.23 5.79 4.40
N LEU A 288 -9.68 5.58 3.16
CA LEU A 288 -10.46 6.58 2.44
C LEU A 288 -11.78 6.86 3.18
N LEU A 289 -12.48 5.82 3.64
CA LEU A 289 -13.72 5.99 4.42
C LEU A 289 -13.45 6.73 5.73
N LEU A 290 -12.37 6.46 6.46
CA LEU A 290 -11.96 7.25 7.62
C LEU A 290 -11.87 8.74 7.27
N PHE A 291 -11.22 9.05 6.16
CA PHE A 291 -11.00 10.43 5.73
C PHE A 291 -12.30 11.13 5.36
N VAL A 292 -13.16 10.49 4.53
CA VAL A 292 -14.40 11.11 4.04
C VAL A 292 -15.54 11.12 5.06
N THR A 293 -15.46 10.29 6.11
CA THR A 293 -16.46 10.27 7.19
C THR A 293 -16.07 11.07 8.42
N GLY A 294 -14.78 11.39 8.56
CA GLY A 294 -14.25 12.05 9.76
C GLY A 294 -14.16 11.14 10.98
N MET A 295 -14.36 9.82 10.80
CA MET A 295 -14.19 8.83 11.88
C MET A 295 -12.72 8.73 12.31
N THR A 296 -12.49 8.34 13.54
CA THR A 296 -11.14 8.26 14.12
C THR A 296 -10.64 6.84 14.31
N ASN A 297 -11.52 5.85 14.19
CA ASN A 297 -11.18 4.45 14.33
C ASN A 297 -11.67 3.66 13.10
N ILE A 298 -10.76 2.96 12.44
CA ILE A 298 -11.04 2.18 11.22
C ILE A 298 -12.08 1.08 11.44
N ARG A 299 -12.26 0.62 12.69
CA ARG A 299 -13.29 -0.36 13.04
C ARG A 299 -14.72 0.18 12.90
N ASP A 300 -14.88 1.52 12.89
CA ASP A 300 -16.18 2.17 12.79
C ASP A 300 -16.63 2.37 11.33
N VAL A 301 -15.75 2.11 10.35
CA VAL A 301 -16.05 2.26 8.91
C VAL A 301 -16.19 0.93 8.18
N ILE A 302 -16.13 -0.18 8.88
CA ILE A 302 -16.37 -1.52 8.34
C ILE A 302 -17.35 -2.28 9.24
N PRO A 303 -18.37 -2.97 8.70
CA PRO A 303 -19.41 -3.62 9.52
C PRO A 303 -18.88 -4.74 10.43
N PHE A 304 -17.90 -5.51 9.97
CA PHE A 304 -17.34 -6.67 10.68
C PHE A 304 -15.80 -6.61 10.72
N PRO A 305 -15.21 -5.77 11.57
CA PRO A 305 -13.76 -5.56 11.60
C PRO A 305 -13.01 -6.80 12.08
N ARG A 306 -11.92 -7.15 11.37
CA ARG A 306 -10.98 -8.19 11.78
C ARG A 306 -9.71 -7.54 12.31
N THR A 307 -9.41 -7.84 13.57
CA THR A 307 -8.23 -7.28 14.27
C THR A 307 -7.60 -8.34 15.15
N PRO A 308 -6.37 -8.14 15.66
CA PRO A 308 -5.78 -9.08 16.61
C PRO A 308 -6.74 -9.43 17.76
N LYS A 309 -6.94 -10.74 18.00
CA LYS A 309 -7.84 -11.31 19.01
C LYS A 309 -9.34 -11.01 18.80
N ASN A 310 -9.74 -10.54 17.63
CA ASN A 310 -11.14 -10.31 17.32
C ASN A 310 -11.50 -10.78 15.90
N ALA A 311 -12.34 -11.80 15.84
CA ALA A 311 -12.94 -12.36 14.63
C ALA A 311 -14.42 -12.72 14.87
N GLU A 312 -15.07 -11.97 15.76
CA GLU A 312 -16.46 -12.18 16.12
C GLU A 312 -17.39 -11.74 14.97
N PHE A 313 -18.35 -12.62 14.61
CA PHE A 313 -19.34 -12.53 13.52
C PHE A 313 -18.80 -12.52 12.10
#